data_5c93df15be471687f9b61fa1ab2d8bd5
#
_entry.id   5c93df15be471687f9b61fa1ab2d8bd5
#
_cell.length_a   1.000
_cell.length_b   1.000
_cell.length_c   1.000
_cell.angle_alpha   90.00
_cell.angle_beta   90.00
_cell.angle_gamma   90.00
#
_symmetry.space_group_name_H-M   'P 1'
#
loop_
_entity.id
_entity.type
_entity.pdbx_description
1 polymer ?
#
loop_
_entity_poly.entity_id
_entity_poly.type
_entity_poly.pdbx_seq_one_letter_code
_entity_poly.pdbx_strand_id
1 'polypeptide(L)'
;MAQFRIPGPLRRLSDGQTTVDVEAVDLATAIEALDARYPGFKDRLLDEKGELRQFVNVYLNDEDVRLGAGLGAKVQSKDEISIVPAVAGGR
;
A
#
# COMPACT_ATOMS: atom_id res chain seq x y z
N MET A 1 -0.18 -14.97 4.72
CA MET A 1 -0.47 -13.54 4.78
C MET A 1 0.41 -12.79 3.81
N ALA A 2 -0.13 -11.77 3.18
CA ALA A 2 0.68 -10.86 2.39
C ALA A 2 1.38 -9.88 3.32
N GLN A 3 2.44 -9.25 2.85
CA GLN A 3 3.22 -8.35 3.67
C GLN A 3 3.34 -6.99 3.00
N PHE A 4 2.95 -5.94 3.72
CA PHE A 4 3.24 -4.58 3.29
C PHE A 4 4.64 -4.18 3.72
N ARG A 5 5.36 -3.53 2.83
CA ARG A 5 6.62 -2.88 3.18
C ARG A 5 6.34 -1.39 3.34
N ILE A 6 6.62 -0.87 4.52
CA ILE A 6 6.26 0.50 4.87
C ILE A 6 7.47 1.41 4.65
N PRO A 7 7.35 2.44 3.80
CA PRO A 7 8.47 3.35 3.57
C PRO A 7 8.72 4.24 4.78
N GLY A 8 9.95 4.76 4.88
CA GLY A 8 10.35 5.61 5.99
C GLY A 8 9.35 6.71 6.32
N PRO A 9 8.91 7.51 5.32
CA PRO A 9 8.00 8.62 5.60
C PRO A 9 6.66 8.21 6.22
N LEU A 10 6.24 6.96 6.06
CA LEU A 10 4.96 6.49 6.59
C LEU A 10 5.08 5.60 7.82
N ARG A 11 6.30 5.35 8.30
CA ARG A 11 6.49 4.47 9.45
C ARG A 11 5.89 5.00 10.74
N ARG A 12 5.71 6.31 10.83
CA ARG A 12 5.04 6.88 11.99
C ARG A 12 3.58 6.39 12.09
N LEU A 13 2.97 6.04 10.96
CA LEU A 13 1.61 5.52 10.94
C LEU A 13 1.55 4.05 11.35
N SER A 14 2.64 3.33 11.16
CA SER A 14 2.71 1.91 11.49
C SER A 14 3.43 1.66 12.80
N ASP A 15 3.50 2.67 13.65
CA ASP A 15 4.14 2.56 14.95
C ASP A 15 5.59 2.10 14.83
N GLY A 16 6.28 2.58 13.79
CA GLY A 16 7.67 2.26 13.54
C GLY A 16 7.92 0.95 12.82
N GLN A 17 6.87 0.22 12.48
CA GLN A 17 7.03 -1.07 11.80
C GLN A 17 7.47 -0.85 10.36
N THR A 18 8.46 -1.62 9.92
CA THR A 18 8.92 -1.58 8.53
C THR A 18 8.11 -2.51 7.65
N THR A 19 7.46 -3.50 8.23
CA THR A 19 6.59 -4.43 7.51
C THR A 19 5.34 -4.70 8.34
N VAL A 20 4.24 -4.96 7.66
CA VAL A 20 2.97 -5.29 8.31
C VAL A 20 2.32 -6.41 7.53
N ASP A 21 1.97 -7.50 8.23
CA ASP A 21 1.30 -8.64 7.60
C ASP A 21 -0.21 -8.40 7.58
N VAL A 22 -0.83 -8.70 6.45
CA VAL A 22 -2.28 -8.58 6.29
C VAL A 22 -2.83 -9.81 5.56
N GLU A 23 -4.09 -10.11 5.81
CA GLU A 23 -4.80 -11.11 5.04
C GLU A 23 -5.75 -10.40 4.09
N ALA A 24 -5.60 -10.69 2.80
CA ALA A 24 -6.39 -10.03 1.78
C ALA A 24 -6.40 -10.86 0.51
N VAL A 25 -7.41 -10.63 -0.33
CA VAL A 25 -7.53 -11.33 -1.61
C VAL A 25 -7.19 -10.42 -2.78
N ASP A 26 -7.19 -9.12 -2.58
CA ASP A 26 -6.79 -8.16 -3.60
C ASP A 26 -6.17 -6.94 -2.91
N LEU A 27 -5.66 -6.02 -3.72
CA LEU A 27 -4.98 -4.85 -3.17
C LEU A 27 -5.92 -3.94 -2.39
N ALA A 28 -7.16 -3.78 -2.86
CA ALA A 28 -8.13 -2.94 -2.16
C ALA A 28 -8.39 -3.46 -0.76
N THR A 29 -8.62 -4.76 -0.61
CA THR A 29 -8.85 -5.34 0.72
C THR A 29 -7.58 -5.33 1.56
N ALA A 30 -6.42 -5.44 0.92
CA ALA A 30 -5.15 -5.35 1.65
C ALA A 30 -4.98 -3.97 2.27
N ILE A 31 -5.32 -2.90 1.54
CA ILE A 31 -5.24 -1.55 2.06
C ILE A 31 -6.24 -1.34 3.19
N GLU A 32 -7.46 -1.88 3.07
CA GLU A 32 -8.44 -1.81 4.14
C GLU A 32 -7.93 -2.52 5.40
N ALA A 33 -7.31 -3.68 5.25
CA ALA A 33 -6.78 -4.41 6.38
C ALA A 33 -5.65 -3.65 7.06
N LEU A 34 -4.79 -3.01 6.27
CA LEU A 34 -3.71 -2.20 6.80
C LEU A 34 -4.26 -1.02 7.59
N ASP A 35 -5.25 -0.34 7.05
CA ASP A 35 -5.87 0.81 7.70
C ASP A 35 -6.58 0.41 9.00
N ALA A 36 -7.15 -0.78 9.02
CA ALA A 36 -7.82 -1.26 10.23
C ALA A 36 -6.82 -1.48 11.37
N ARG A 37 -5.60 -1.90 11.05
CA ARG A 37 -4.56 -2.09 12.06
C ARG A 37 -3.88 -0.79 12.44
N TYR A 38 -3.64 0.08 11.47
CA TYR A 38 -2.93 1.33 11.67
C TYR A 38 -3.70 2.43 10.93
N PRO A 39 -4.68 3.07 11.58
CA PRO A 39 -5.49 4.09 10.91
C PRO A 39 -4.65 5.22 10.33
N GLY A 40 -5.05 5.68 9.15
CA GLY A 40 -4.37 6.74 8.44
C GLY A 40 -3.75 6.31 7.14
N PHE A 41 -3.50 5.01 6.95
CA PHE A 41 -2.89 4.53 5.71
C PHE A 41 -3.80 4.70 4.51
N LYS A 42 -5.07 4.40 4.67
CA LYS A 42 -6.01 4.51 3.56
C LYS A 42 -6.04 5.93 3.01
N ASP A 43 -6.07 6.92 3.88
CA ASP A 43 -6.09 8.32 3.47
C ASP A 43 -4.81 8.73 2.76
N ARG A 44 -3.68 8.10 3.10
CA ARG A 44 -2.41 8.40 2.46
C ARG A 44 -2.27 7.73 1.11
N LEU A 45 -2.91 6.60 0.93
CA LEU A 45 -2.75 5.80 -0.28
C LEU A 45 -3.86 6.05 -1.29
N LEU A 46 -5.06 6.36 -0.83
CA LEU A 46 -6.22 6.55 -1.69
C LEU A 46 -6.75 7.97 -1.59
N ASP A 47 -7.31 8.46 -2.70
CA ASP A 47 -7.93 9.77 -2.73
C ASP A 47 -9.42 9.66 -2.35
N GLU A 48 -10.14 10.78 -2.48
CA GLU A 48 -11.55 10.84 -2.13
C GLU A 48 -12.42 9.87 -2.94
N LYS A 49 -11.95 9.53 -4.12
CA LYS A 49 -12.69 8.64 -5.02
C LYS A 49 -12.36 7.17 -4.77
N GLY A 50 -11.46 6.90 -3.84
CA GLY A 50 -11.04 5.54 -3.56
C GLY A 50 -10.00 5.00 -4.53
N GLU A 51 -9.34 5.88 -5.27
CA GLU A 51 -8.29 5.49 -6.23
C GLU A 51 -6.92 5.80 -5.64
N LEU A 52 -5.91 5.11 -6.13
CA LEU A 52 -4.53 5.36 -5.70
C LEU A 52 -4.15 6.81 -6.00
N ARG A 53 -3.55 7.46 -5.02
CA ARG A 53 -3.13 8.86 -5.19
C ARG A 53 -2.05 8.95 -6.26
N GLN A 54 -2.03 10.07 -6.96
CA GLN A 54 -1.13 10.29 -8.08
C GLN A 54 0.34 10.14 -7.71
N PHE A 55 0.70 10.55 -6.51
CA PHE A 55 2.10 10.54 -6.07
C PHE A 55 2.45 9.35 -5.20
N VAL A 56 1.63 8.32 -5.24
CA VAL A 56 1.92 7.08 -4.51
C VAL A 56 1.98 5.94 -5.51
N ASN A 57 3.09 5.22 -5.48
CA ASN A 57 3.24 4.02 -6.28
C ASN A 57 3.15 2.81 -5.38
N VAL A 58 2.48 1.78 -5.85
CA VAL A 58 2.37 0.51 -5.12
C VAL A 58 2.85 -0.59 -6.04
N TYR A 59 3.76 -1.39 -5.54
CA TYR A 59 4.30 -2.53 -6.29
C TYR A 59 3.87 -3.82 -5.62
N LEU A 60 3.37 -4.73 -6.41
CA LEU A 60 3.06 -6.08 -5.95
C LEU A 60 4.14 -7.00 -6.51
N ASN A 61 5.02 -7.50 -5.65
CA ASN A 61 6.16 -8.32 -6.04
C ASN A 61 6.97 -7.66 -7.17
N ASP A 62 7.30 -6.38 -6.98
CA ASP A 62 8.11 -5.60 -7.92
C ASP A 62 7.40 -5.16 -9.20
N GLU A 63 6.09 -5.40 -9.31
CA GLU A 63 5.32 -4.92 -10.45
C GLU A 63 4.43 -3.76 -10.02
N ASP A 64 4.51 -2.66 -10.77
CA ASP A 64 3.66 -1.50 -10.51
C ASP A 64 2.21 -1.87 -10.82
N VAL A 65 1.35 -1.79 -9.80
CA VAL A 65 -0.04 -2.20 -9.96
C VAL A 65 -0.81 -1.32 -10.94
N ARG A 66 -0.38 -0.09 -11.16
CA ARG A 66 -1.03 0.79 -12.12
C ARG A 66 -0.88 0.32 -13.55
N LEU A 67 0.15 -0.46 -13.83
CA LEU A 67 0.38 -1.02 -15.16
C LEU A 67 -0.47 -2.26 -15.39
N GLY A 68 -1.14 -2.74 -14.37
CA GLY A 68 -1.99 -3.92 -14.43
C GLY A 68 -3.38 -3.63 -13.88
N ALA A 69 -3.83 -4.44 -12.94
CA ALA A 69 -5.20 -4.39 -12.45
C ALA A 69 -5.47 -3.31 -11.39
N GLY A 70 -4.46 -2.53 -10.99
CA GLY A 70 -4.64 -1.50 -9.98
C GLY A 70 -5.11 -2.08 -8.66
N LEU A 71 -6.15 -1.49 -8.08
CA LEU A 71 -6.68 -1.96 -6.80
C LEU A 71 -7.31 -3.34 -6.88
N GLY A 72 -7.64 -3.79 -8.08
CA GLY A 72 -8.16 -5.14 -8.30
C GLY A 72 -7.11 -6.21 -8.42
N ALA A 73 -5.82 -5.86 -8.33
CA ALA A 73 -4.74 -6.83 -8.42
C ALA A 73 -4.91 -7.90 -7.35
N LYS A 74 -4.85 -9.15 -7.75
CA LYS A 74 -5.01 -10.26 -6.81
C LYS A 74 -3.78 -10.37 -5.91
N VAL A 75 -4.04 -10.59 -4.63
CA VAL A 75 -2.99 -10.73 -3.63
C VAL A 75 -3.05 -12.14 -3.06
N GLN A 76 -1.91 -12.80 -3.04
CA GLN A 76 -1.82 -14.14 -2.52
C GLN A 76 -0.97 -14.17 -1.26
N SER A 77 -1.07 -15.28 -0.55
CA SER A 77 -0.23 -15.49 0.62
C SER A 77 1.24 -15.38 0.22
N LYS A 78 2.02 -14.69 1.03
CA LYS A 78 3.44 -14.46 0.83
C LYS A 78 3.77 -13.40 -0.23
N ASP A 79 2.76 -12.77 -0.83
CA ASP A 79 3.03 -11.64 -1.72
C ASP A 79 3.55 -10.45 -0.92
N GLU A 80 4.39 -9.67 -1.57
CA GLU A 80 4.96 -8.47 -0.97
C GLU A 80 4.39 -7.24 -1.65
N ILE A 81 3.85 -6.34 -0.84
CA ILE A 81 3.25 -5.09 -1.34
C ILE A 81 4.12 -3.95 -0.87
N SER A 82 4.78 -3.28 -1.80
CA SER A 82 5.68 -2.16 -1.48
C SER A 82 5.00 -0.84 -1.76
N ILE A 83 5.03 0.06 -0.79
CA ILE A 83 4.49 1.41 -0.93
C ILE A 83 5.66 2.34 -1.18
N VAL A 84 5.61 3.07 -2.31
CA VAL A 84 6.69 4.00 -2.67
C VAL A 84 6.07 5.35 -2.91
N PRO A 85 6.10 6.26 -1.92
CA PRO A 85 5.59 7.59 -2.13
C PRO A 85 6.55 8.39 -2.99
N ALA A 86 6.03 9.09 -3.98
CA ALA A 86 6.85 9.99 -4.76
C ALA A 86 7.01 11.29 -3.98
N VAL A 87 8.20 11.86 -4.03
CA VAL A 87 8.45 13.13 -3.37
C VAL A 87 8.08 14.24 -4.33
N ALA A 88 7.08 15.00 -3.96
CA ALA A 88 6.64 16.12 -4.80
C ALA A 88 7.76 17.13 -4.92
N GLY A 89 7.95 17.65 -6.12
CA GLY A 89 8.98 18.63 -6.36
C GLY A 89 10.35 18.02 -6.57
N GLY A 90 10.41 16.75 -6.64
CA GLY A 90 11.68 16.08 -6.87
C GLY A 90 12.60 16.15 -5.68
N ARG A 91 12.20 16.39 -5.08
CA ARG A 91 13.17 16.60 -4.31
C ARG A 91 13.27 15.88 -3.67
#